data_c770fd79fb6fff73c669d8b0b7de0a5d
#
_entry.id   c770fd79fb6fff73c669d8b0b7de0a5d
#
_cell.length_a   1.000
_cell.length_b   1.000
_cell.length_c   1.000
_cell.angle_alpha   90.00
_cell.angle_beta   90.00
_cell.angle_gamma   90.00
#
_symmetry.space_group_name_H-M   'P 1'
#
loop_
_entity.id
_entity.type
_entity.pdbx_description
1 polymer ?
#
loop_
_entity_poly.entity_id
_entity_poly.type
_entity_poly.pdbx_seq_one_letter_code
_entity_poly.pdbx_strand_id
1 'polypeptide(L)'
;MKILVQKFGGTSVASQEARIAVKDKVQKAVRSGFAPVVVVSAMGRKGEPYATDTLIKVLKETNLSVNVRELDMMMCCGEIMAACV
;
A
#
# COMPACT_ATOMS: atom_id res chain seq x y z
N MET A 1 6.04 3.60 27.08
CA MET A 1 6.11 4.08 25.68
C MET A 1 4.71 4.16 25.11
N LYS A 2 4.35 5.30 24.56
CA LYS A 2 3.02 5.48 23.94
C LYS A 2 3.00 4.96 22.51
N ILE A 3 1.96 4.23 22.17
CA ILE A 3 1.72 3.75 20.82
C ILE A 3 1.01 4.84 20.01
N LEU A 4 1.48 5.09 18.79
CA LEU A 4 0.87 6.00 17.83
C LEU A 4 0.52 5.21 16.57
N VAL A 5 -0.77 5.12 16.24
CA VAL A 5 -1.21 4.51 14.99
C VAL A 5 -1.23 5.56 13.90
N GLN A 6 -0.49 5.31 12.82
CA GLN A 6 -0.41 6.19 11.66
C GLN A 6 -0.91 5.45 10.43
N LYS A 7 -2.01 5.90 9.84
CA LYS A 7 -2.55 5.32 8.60
C LYS A 7 -2.24 6.22 7.41
N PHE A 8 -1.70 5.62 6.37
CA PHE A 8 -1.42 6.28 5.09
C PHE A 8 -2.19 5.57 3.98
N GLY A 9 -3.13 6.27 3.37
CA GLY A 9 -3.92 5.74 2.26
C GLY A 9 -3.11 5.61 0.97
N GLY A 10 -3.73 5.07 -0.07
CA GLY A 10 -3.06 4.77 -1.34
C GLY A 10 -2.42 5.98 -2.02
N THR A 11 -3.06 7.15 -1.94
CA THR A 11 -2.49 8.39 -2.51
C THR A 11 -1.30 8.92 -1.71
N SER A 12 -1.26 8.64 -0.40
CA SER A 12 -0.15 9.04 0.48
C SER A 12 1.14 8.26 0.21
N VAL A 13 1.07 7.14 -0.48
CA VAL A 13 2.22 6.28 -0.82
C VAL A 13 2.41 6.10 -2.33
N ALA A 14 1.65 6.82 -3.16
CA ALA A 14 1.62 6.63 -4.60
C ALA A 14 2.87 7.16 -5.33
N SER A 15 3.49 8.22 -4.83
CA SER A 15 4.68 8.82 -5.45
C SER A 15 5.91 8.71 -4.55
N GLN A 16 7.08 8.91 -5.14
CA GLN A 16 8.32 8.93 -4.38
C GLN A 16 8.33 10.05 -3.34
N GLU A 17 7.88 11.24 -3.71
CA GLU A 17 7.79 12.39 -2.80
C GLU A 17 6.83 12.12 -1.64
N ALA A 18 5.68 11.50 -1.93
CA ALA A 18 4.71 11.14 -0.90
C ALA A 18 5.30 10.09 0.07
N ARG A 19 6.01 9.10 -0.43
CA ARG A 19 6.67 8.08 0.40
C ARG A 19 7.77 8.67 1.28
N ILE A 20 8.55 9.61 0.78
CA ILE A 20 9.54 10.35 1.58
C ILE A 20 8.85 11.11 2.71
N ALA A 21 7.73 11.78 2.43
CA ALA A 21 6.96 12.49 3.45
C ALA A 21 6.40 11.54 4.53
N VAL A 22 5.95 10.35 4.14
CA VAL A 22 5.52 9.29 5.08
C VAL A 22 6.67 8.87 5.99
N LYS A 23 7.84 8.56 5.40
CA LYS A 23 9.06 8.22 6.15
C LYS A 23 9.39 9.28 7.18
N ASP A 24 9.38 10.56 6.79
CA ASP A 24 9.69 11.66 7.70
C ASP A 24 8.71 11.75 8.86
N LYS A 25 7.43 11.53 8.62
CA LYS A 25 6.39 11.51 9.66
C LYS A 25 6.59 10.36 10.64
N VAL A 26 6.93 9.17 10.15
CA VAL A 26 7.21 8.01 11.00
C VAL A 26 8.46 8.26 11.86
N GLN A 27 9.52 8.76 11.25
CA GLN A 27 10.76 9.09 11.96
C GLN A 27 10.53 10.17 13.03
N LYS A 28 9.72 11.17 12.73
CA LYS A 28 9.37 12.21 13.70
C LYS A 28 8.63 11.63 14.90
N ALA A 29 7.69 10.71 14.68
CA ALA A 29 7.00 10.01 15.76
C ALA A 29 7.97 9.26 16.67
N VAL A 30 8.91 8.50 16.08
CA VAL A 30 9.95 7.78 16.82
C VAL A 30 10.82 8.73 17.66
N ARG A 31 11.29 9.82 17.04
CA ARG A 31 12.10 10.84 17.73
C ARG A 31 11.34 11.54 18.87
N SER A 32 10.03 11.60 18.78
CA SER A 32 9.16 12.15 19.83
C SER A 32 8.82 11.16 20.94
N GLY A 33 9.40 9.95 20.90
CA GLY A 33 9.23 8.93 21.94
C GLY A 33 8.03 8.01 21.77
N PHE A 34 7.36 8.05 20.60
CA PHE A 34 6.26 7.13 20.31
C PHE A 34 6.77 5.80 19.71
N ALA A 35 5.98 4.74 19.90
CA ALA A 35 6.10 3.50 19.15
C ALA A 35 5.07 3.52 18.02
N PRO A 36 5.47 3.83 16.78
CA PRO A 36 4.51 3.93 15.69
C PRO A 36 4.06 2.55 15.22
N VAL A 37 2.74 2.41 15.02
CA VAL A 37 2.14 1.31 14.26
C VAL A 37 1.70 1.90 12.93
N VAL A 38 2.40 1.54 11.87
CA VAL A 38 2.17 2.10 10.53
C VAL A 38 1.23 1.20 9.76
N VAL A 39 0.13 1.77 9.26
CA VAL A 39 -0.86 1.08 8.43
C VAL A 39 -0.85 1.71 7.05
N VAL A 40 -0.63 0.91 6.04
CA VAL A 40 -0.62 1.33 4.64
C VAL A 40 -1.67 0.59 3.83
N SER A 41 -2.04 1.12 2.67
CA SER A 41 -2.85 0.43 1.67
C SER A 41 -2.12 0.34 0.34
N ALA A 42 -2.71 -0.35 -0.64
CA ALA A 42 -2.16 -0.43 -2.00
C ALA A 42 -1.87 0.97 -2.55
N MET A 43 -0.74 1.12 -3.25
CA MET A 43 -0.28 2.40 -3.77
C MET A 43 -1.11 2.86 -4.96
N GLY A 44 -1.60 4.10 -4.89
CA GLY A 44 -2.27 4.76 -5.99
C GLY A 44 -3.78 4.57 -6.01
N ARG A 45 -4.38 5.15 -7.04
CA ARG A 45 -5.81 5.08 -7.34
C ARG A 45 -6.03 4.21 -8.58
N LYS A 46 -7.30 3.93 -8.89
CA LYS A 46 -7.71 3.23 -10.11
C LYS A 46 -6.93 3.77 -11.34
N GLY A 47 -6.35 2.86 -12.09
CA GLY A 47 -5.54 3.17 -13.27
C GLY A 47 -4.04 3.29 -13.01
N GLU A 48 -3.60 3.45 -11.77
CA GLU A 48 -2.17 3.48 -11.43
C GLU A 48 -1.58 2.06 -11.33
N PRO A 49 -0.26 1.90 -11.57
CA PRO A 49 0.35 0.56 -11.78
C PRO A 49 0.14 -0.46 -10.66
N TYR A 50 0.16 -0.02 -9.41
CA TYR A 50 0.05 -0.91 -8.24
C TYR A 50 -1.28 -0.84 -7.53
N ALA A 51 -2.25 -0.14 -8.11
CA ALA A 51 -3.61 -0.12 -7.59
C ALA A 51 -4.27 -1.50 -7.78
N THR A 52 -5.08 -1.91 -6.81
CA THR A 52 -5.75 -3.21 -6.81
C THR A 52 -6.56 -3.44 -8.10
N ASP A 53 -7.32 -2.43 -8.54
CA ASP A 53 -8.10 -2.53 -9.78
C ASP A 53 -7.24 -2.78 -11.02
N THR A 54 -6.05 -2.16 -11.09
CA THR A 54 -5.10 -2.35 -12.19
C THR A 54 -4.56 -3.77 -12.22
N LEU A 55 -4.19 -4.31 -11.06
CA LEU A 55 -3.67 -5.67 -10.94
C LEU A 55 -4.73 -6.71 -11.31
N ILE A 56 -5.96 -6.55 -10.83
CA ILE A 56 -7.09 -7.42 -11.18
C ILE A 56 -7.37 -7.37 -12.67
N LYS A 57 -7.32 -6.19 -13.27
CA LYS A 57 -7.54 -6.02 -14.72
C LYS A 57 -6.54 -6.81 -15.55
N VAL A 58 -5.24 -6.73 -15.21
CA VAL A 58 -4.19 -7.51 -15.88
C VAL A 58 -4.52 -8.99 -15.86
N LEU A 59 -4.91 -9.52 -14.71
CA LEU A 59 -5.21 -10.94 -14.56
C LEU A 59 -6.43 -11.35 -15.39
N LYS A 60 -7.52 -10.58 -15.34
CA LYS A 60 -8.77 -10.87 -16.06
C LYS A 60 -8.64 -10.72 -17.58
N GLU A 61 -7.82 -9.79 -18.04
CA GLU A 61 -7.56 -9.62 -19.47
C GLU A 61 -6.76 -10.79 -20.06
N THR A 62 -5.89 -11.38 -19.26
CA THR A 62 -5.07 -12.52 -19.68
C THR A 62 -5.81 -13.85 -19.57
N ASN A 63 -6.63 -14.02 -18.54
CA ASN A 63 -7.37 -15.25 -18.28
C ASN A 63 -8.82 -14.94 -17.89
N LEU A 64 -9.75 -15.17 -18.83
CA LEU A 64 -11.18 -14.94 -18.62
C LEU A 64 -11.81 -15.89 -17.59
N SER A 65 -11.17 -17.03 -17.33
CA SER A 65 -11.62 -18.05 -16.38
C SER A 65 -10.73 -18.11 -15.15
N VAL A 66 -10.29 -16.94 -14.67
CA VAL A 66 -9.40 -16.86 -13.52
C VAL A 66 -10.02 -17.52 -12.28
N ASN A 67 -9.21 -18.34 -11.62
CA ASN A 67 -9.57 -19.02 -10.39
C ASN A 67 -9.62 -18.03 -9.22
N VAL A 68 -10.51 -18.26 -8.26
CA VAL A 68 -10.66 -17.40 -7.07
C VAL A 68 -9.35 -17.29 -6.28
N ARG A 69 -8.57 -18.38 -6.20
CA ARG A 69 -7.28 -18.37 -5.51
C ARG A 69 -6.30 -17.37 -6.12
N GLU A 70 -6.13 -17.39 -7.43
CA GLU A 70 -5.23 -16.48 -8.13
C GLU A 70 -5.73 -15.04 -8.06
N LEU A 71 -7.05 -14.85 -8.09
CA LEU A 71 -7.65 -13.53 -7.92
C LEU A 71 -7.36 -12.98 -6.52
N ASP A 72 -7.54 -13.77 -5.48
CA ASP A 72 -7.24 -13.36 -4.10
C ASP A 72 -5.76 -13.04 -3.92
N MET A 73 -4.87 -13.84 -4.49
CA MET A 73 -3.42 -13.58 -4.46
C MET A 73 -3.09 -12.26 -5.15
N MET A 74 -3.67 -12.00 -6.32
CA MET A 74 -3.43 -10.75 -7.05
C MET A 74 -3.97 -9.54 -6.28
N MET A 75 -5.11 -9.67 -5.61
CA MET A 75 -5.70 -8.59 -4.82
C MET A 75 -4.80 -8.14 -3.67
N CYS A 76 -4.01 -9.00 -3.09
CA CYS A 76 -3.12 -8.64 -1.98
C CYS A 76 -1.76 -8.09 -2.42
N CYS A 77 -1.40 -8.21 -3.69
CA CYS A 77 -0.06 -7.81 -4.17
C CYS A 77 0.23 -6.33 -3.96
N GLY A 78 -0.77 -5.46 -4.13
CA GLY A 78 -0.59 -4.02 -3.92
C GLY A 78 -0.30 -3.67 -2.46
N GLU A 79 -0.94 -4.35 -1.52
CA GLU A 79 -0.70 -4.18 -0.09
C GLU A 79 0.68 -4.68 0.33
N ILE A 80 1.11 -5.82 -0.22
CA ILE A 80 2.46 -6.35 0.02
C ILE A 80 3.51 -5.35 -0.47
N MET A 81 3.31 -4.80 -1.67
CA MET A 81 4.20 -3.79 -2.25
C MET A 81 4.30 -2.56 -1.33
N ALA A 82 3.16 -2.05 -0.86
CA ALA A 82 3.12 -0.91 0.03
C ALA A 82 3.80 -1.18 1.38
N ALA A 83 3.65 -2.39 1.91
CA ALA A 83 4.29 -2.78 3.16
C ALA A 83 5.82 -2.89 3.05
N CYS A 84 6.34 -3.24 1.87
CA CYS A 84 7.78 -3.38 1.63
C CYS A 84 8.47 -2.02 1.40
N VAL A 85 7.75 -1.04 0.92
CA VAL A 85 8.30 0.29 0.57
C VAL A 85 8.32 1.21 1.77
#